data_9f1728253769ee0545c974fe3d73a2aa
#
_entry.id   9f1728253769ee0545c974fe3d73a2aa
#
_cell.length_a   1.000
_cell.length_b   1.000
_cell.length_c   1.000
_cell.angle_alpha   90.00
_cell.angle_beta   90.00
_cell.angle_gamma   90.00
#
_symmetry.space_group_name_H-M   'P 1'
#
loop_
_entity.id
_entity.type
_entity.pdbx_description
1 polymer ?
#
loop_
_entity_poly.entity_id
_entity_poly.type
_entity_poly.pdbx_seq_one_letter_code
_entity_poly.pdbx_strand_id
1 'polypeptide(L)'
;MTTLQTPDSLSLLGNIKSFLFQSSTEITFTLLKGNSVIIEETYFPDGSQKIEVDIRDVIGQYIVTDFPNSTAHVQANAKASFSAKVDGSEVATFTVINGGVRKISSSASEFCKANWLTWQPQTKPVLWNSPEFLTYYFTTSAKIIAKFYHTDDTTETVELYSGAASDYVTLNVSLNRVMVLSTVSVEELYGIVDIYVEDTSGIRLTYIQRYVLQSATDDYHTYFCVNSLGGIDTFTFFGARTSSMAIEHESAERGNKKISITPDAERQWQQNTGYLGSKSGIWLLELLSSKQQWTILNANVESIVLDASSIQISDKDNLNAASFNFSLSSEGKLLNVIRDIDEQPLIKVPSPTGDLFF
;
A
#
# COMPACT_ATOMS: atom_id res chain seq x y z
N MET A 1 1.46 7.96 41.34
CA MET A 1 1.31 8.17 39.87
C MET A 1 -0.17 8.06 39.50
N THR A 2 -0.64 8.89 38.53
CA THR A 2 -1.99 8.84 37.93
C THR A 2 -1.86 8.79 36.44
N THR A 3 -2.54 7.86 35.77
CA THR A 3 -2.61 7.81 34.30
C THR A 3 -3.65 8.82 33.81
N LEU A 4 -3.23 9.79 32.99
CA LEU A 4 -4.09 10.83 32.42
C LEU A 4 -4.57 10.47 31.01
N GLN A 5 -3.73 9.78 30.23
CA GLN A 5 -4.03 9.36 28.86
C GLN A 5 -3.32 8.06 28.51
N THR A 6 -3.99 7.21 27.76
CA THR A 6 -3.45 6.00 27.13
C THR A 6 -3.86 5.97 25.65
N PRO A 7 -3.21 5.18 24.81
CA PRO A 7 -3.73 4.84 23.49
C PRO A 7 -5.14 4.26 23.57
N ASP A 8 -5.95 4.51 22.54
CA ASP A 8 -7.27 3.85 22.40
C ASP A 8 -7.07 2.34 22.15
N SER A 9 -8.08 1.54 22.46
CA SER A 9 -8.02 0.07 22.30
C SER A 9 -7.68 -0.37 20.87
N LEU A 10 -8.08 0.43 19.88
CA LEU A 10 -7.67 0.33 18.48
C LEU A 10 -7.23 1.70 17.99
N SER A 11 -6.08 1.78 17.33
CA SER A 11 -5.54 3.00 16.72
C SER A 11 -4.91 2.69 15.36
N LEU A 12 -4.90 3.66 14.44
CA LEU A 12 -3.95 3.65 13.34
C LEU A 12 -2.60 4.16 13.86
N LEU A 13 -1.51 3.70 13.28
CA LEU A 13 -0.16 4.08 13.71
C LEU A 13 0.04 5.60 13.76
N GLY A 14 -0.50 6.33 12.76
CA GLY A 14 -0.35 7.78 12.69
C GLY A 14 -1.16 8.56 13.71
N ASN A 15 -2.28 8.02 14.21
CA ASN A 15 -3.16 8.70 15.17
C ASN A 15 -3.08 8.17 16.60
N ILE A 16 -2.14 7.29 16.89
CA ILE A 16 -1.96 6.77 18.24
C ILE A 16 -1.66 7.91 19.22
N LYS A 17 -2.33 7.87 20.36
CA LYS A 17 -2.11 8.84 21.44
C LYS A 17 -0.88 8.45 22.25
N SER A 18 -0.08 9.45 22.66
CA SER A 18 1.00 9.26 23.64
C SER A 18 0.41 8.84 25.00
N PHE A 19 1.20 8.13 25.79
CA PHE A 19 0.89 7.98 27.19
C PHE A 19 1.17 9.28 27.91
N LEU A 20 0.28 9.66 28.83
CA LEU A 20 0.46 10.80 29.70
C LEU A 20 0.21 10.41 31.14
N PHE A 21 1.20 10.60 31.99
CA PHE A 21 1.15 10.29 33.40
C PHE A 21 1.34 11.56 34.23
N GLN A 22 0.78 11.57 35.41
CA GLN A 22 1.10 12.56 36.45
C GLN A 22 1.79 11.85 37.61
N SER A 23 3.02 12.27 37.90
CA SER A 23 3.85 11.71 38.98
C SER A 23 4.78 12.78 39.52
N SER A 24 5.03 12.75 40.81
CA SER A 24 6.05 13.59 41.46
C SER A 24 7.43 12.92 41.46
N THR A 25 7.53 11.67 41.06
CA THR A 25 8.75 10.85 41.02
C THR A 25 8.91 10.25 39.62
N GLU A 26 10.11 9.78 39.32
CA GLU A 26 10.39 8.98 38.14
C GLU A 26 9.50 7.75 38.04
N ILE A 27 9.29 7.25 36.84
CA ILE A 27 8.57 6.01 36.57
C ILE A 27 9.40 5.15 35.61
N THR A 28 9.32 3.84 35.72
CA THR A 28 9.84 2.90 34.74
C THR A 28 8.70 2.48 33.80
N PHE A 29 8.77 2.91 32.54
CA PHE A 29 7.80 2.53 31.52
C PHE A 29 8.31 1.33 30.73
N THR A 30 7.48 0.29 30.59
CA THR A 30 7.78 -0.90 29.81
C THR A 30 6.71 -1.12 28.76
N LEU A 31 7.11 -1.25 27.48
CA LEU A 31 6.24 -1.61 26.37
C LEU A 31 6.56 -3.03 25.91
N LEU A 32 5.53 -3.85 25.71
CA LEU A 32 5.67 -5.24 25.31
C LEU A 32 4.85 -5.53 24.04
N LYS A 33 5.40 -6.42 23.18
CA LYS A 33 4.67 -7.11 22.11
C LYS A 33 4.61 -8.59 22.49
N GLY A 34 3.43 -9.07 22.88
CA GLY A 34 3.33 -10.37 23.54
C GLY A 34 4.16 -10.42 24.82
N ASN A 35 5.10 -11.34 24.89
CA ASN A 35 6.01 -11.47 26.03
C ASN A 35 7.37 -10.75 25.83
N SER A 36 7.61 -10.16 24.66
CA SER A 36 8.87 -9.51 24.36
C SER A 36 8.83 -8.03 24.76
N VAL A 37 9.79 -7.61 25.57
CA VAL A 37 10.00 -6.20 25.92
C VAL A 37 10.57 -5.47 24.73
N ILE A 38 9.92 -4.36 24.33
CA ILE A 38 10.32 -3.48 23.22
C ILE A 38 11.02 -2.23 23.76
N ILE A 39 10.45 -1.65 24.82
CA ILE A 39 10.98 -0.48 25.52
C ILE A 39 10.98 -0.83 27.01
N GLU A 40 12.06 -0.49 27.69
CA GLU A 40 12.13 -0.40 29.14
C GLU A 40 13.02 0.79 29.49
N GLU A 41 12.39 1.89 29.90
CA GLU A 41 13.08 3.15 30.13
C GLU A 41 12.50 3.86 31.37
N THR A 42 13.36 4.61 32.05
CA THR A 42 12.96 5.47 33.17
C THR A 42 12.75 6.89 32.70
N TYR A 43 11.56 7.41 32.97
CA TYR A 43 11.14 8.77 32.62
C TYR A 43 10.99 9.63 33.86
N PHE A 44 11.41 10.89 33.73
CA PHE A 44 11.36 11.88 34.80
C PHE A 44 10.23 12.88 34.55
N PRO A 45 9.52 13.32 35.59
CA PRO A 45 8.47 14.30 35.45
C PRO A 45 9.04 15.69 35.05
N ASP A 46 8.27 16.42 34.26
CA ASP A 46 8.53 17.81 33.93
C ASP A 46 8.22 18.74 35.12
N GLY A 47 8.40 20.07 34.91
CA GLY A 47 8.07 21.08 35.92
C GLY A 47 6.59 21.14 36.34
N SER A 48 5.68 20.47 35.59
CA SER A 48 4.26 20.34 35.87
C SER A 48 3.91 18.96 36.45
N GLN A 49 4.90 18.16 36.82
CA GLN A 49 4.77 16.78 37.29
C GLN A 49 4.13 15.85 36.24
N LYS A 50 4.33 16.15 34.94
CA LYS A 50 3.83 15.32 33.84
C LYS A 50 4.97 14.57 33.17
N ILE A 51 4.64 13.37 32.71
CA ILE A 51 5.52 12.49 31.94
C ILE A 51 4.76 12.09 30.68
N GLU A 52 5.28 12.45 29.51
CA GLU A 52 4.74 12.02 28.21
C GLU A 52 5.66 10.99 27.57
N VAL A 53 5.08 9.87 27.10
CA VAL A 53 5.79 8.82 26.41
C VAL A 53 5.16 8.62 25.03
N ASP A 54 5.85 9.04 23.98
CA ASP A 54 5.47 8.77 22.58
C ASP A 54 6.12 7.47 22.12
N ILE A 55 5.29 6.53 21.69
CA ILE A 55 5.72 5.17 21.29
C ILE A 55 5.63 4.94 19.78
N ARG A 56 5.17 5.94 19.02
CA ARG A 56 4.82 5.81 17.58
C ARG A 56 5.97 5.29 16.73
N ASP A 57 7.14 5.92 16.85
CA ASP A 57 8.30 5.58 16.03
C ASP A 57 8.84 4.18 16.34
N VAL A 58 8.74 3.77 17.61
CA VAL A 58 9.18 2.44 18.03
C VAL A 58 8.26 1.36 17.51
N ILE A 59 6.94 1.51 17.69
CA ILE A 59 6.00 0.46 17.25
C ILE A 59 5.85 0.40 15.74
N GLY A 60 6.14 1.49 15.01
CA GLY A 60 6.04 1.57 13.56
C GLY A 60 6.88 0.54 12.83
N GLN A 61 8.01 0.13 13.37
CA GLN A 61 8.86 -0.91 12.79
C GLN A 61 8.29 -2.34 12.89
N TYR A 62 7.27 -2.55 13.72
CA TYR A 62 6.61 -3.85 13.92
C TYR A 62 5.32 -4.00 13.10
N ILE A 63 4.96 -2.98 12.30
CA ILE A 63 3.70 -2.92 11.58
C ILE A 63 4.01 -2.60 10.11
N VAL A 64 3.83 -3.60 9.24
CA VAL A 64 4.17 -3.52 7.81
C VAL A 64 3.03 -4.14 7.01
N THR A 65 2.57 -3.46 5.96
CA THR A 65 1.62 -4.02 5.00
C THR A 65 2.39 -4.82 3.95
N ASP A 66 2.01 -6.08 3.76
CA ASP A 66 2.61 -6.95 2.77
C ASP A 66 1.90 -6.78 1.41
N PHE A 67 2.65 -6.93 0.30
CA PHE A 67 2.02 -6.99 -1.02
C PHE A 67 1.19 -8.27 -1.14
N PRO A 68 -0.09 -8.21 -1.63
CA PRO A 68 -0.97 -9.37 -1.66
C PRO A 68 -0.47 -10.45 -2.62
N ASN A 69 -0.42 -11.68 -2.15
CA ASN A 69 0.00 -12.86 -2.91
C ASN A 69 -1.14 -13.88 -3.15
N SER A 70 -2.36 -13.53 -2.77
CA SER A 70 -3.55 -14.37 -2.89
C SER A 70 -4.79 -13.52 -3.17
N THR A 71 -5.90 -14.16 -3.55
CA THR A 71 -7.18 -13.46 -3.82
C THR A 71 -7.69 -12.73 -2.59
N ALA A 72 -7.59 -13.33 -1.40
CA ALA A 72 -7.86 -12.71 -0.12
C ALA A 72 -6.62 -12.86 0.76
N HIS A 73 -5.82 -11.80 0.82
CA HIS A 73 -4.58 -11.81 1.58
C HIS A 73 -4.81 -11.24 2.97
N VAL A 74 -4.58 -12.08 3.99
CA VAL A 74 -4.63 -11.64 5.39
C VAL A 74 -3.33 -10.89 5.73
N GLN A 75 -3.47 -9.62 6.07
CA GLN A 75 -2.38 -8.69 6.42
C GLN A 75 -1.92 -8.93 7.87
N ALA A 76 -1.29 -10.07 8.12
CA ALA A 76 -0.89 -10.47 9.47
C ALA A 76 0.11 -9.50 10.11
N ASN A 77 1.01 -8.92 9.30
CA ASN A 77 2.05 -7.99 9.75
C ASN A 77 1.58 -6.53 9.81
N ALA A 78 0.43 -6.20 9.22
CA ALA A 78 -0.10 -4.83 9.21
C ALA A 78 -0.85 -4.45 10.49
N LYS A 79 -0.87 -5.33 11.48
CA LYS A 79 -1.42 -5.09 12.82
C LYS A 79 -0.57 -5.74 13.90
N ALA A 80 -0.53 -5.12 15.07
CA ALA A 80 0.09 -5.72 16.25
C ALA A 80 -0.62 -5.26 17.52
N SER A 81 -0.67 -6.14 18.54
CA SER A 81 -1.16 -5.83 19.87
C SER A 81 0.02 -5.63 20.82
N PHE A 82 -0.12 -4.63 21.67
CA PHE A 82 0.88 -4.21 22.62
C PHE A 82 0.26 -4.11 24.01
N SER A 83 1.08 -4.30 25.04
CA SER A 83 0.73 -3.97 26.41
C SER A 83 1.79 -3.03 27.02
N ALA A 84 1.35 -2.13 27.87
CA ALA A 84 2.21 -1.18 28.55
C ALA A 84 2.12 -1.37 30.07
N LYS A 85 3.27 -1.29 30.73
CA LYS A 85 3.40 -1.35 32.18
C LYS A 85 4.11 -0.11 32.68
N VAL A 86 3.77 0.29 33.90
CA VAL A 86 4.50 1.31 34.66
C VAL A 86 4.82 0.74 36.01
N ASP A 87 6.09 0.77 36.40
CA ASP A 87 6.61 0.19 37.64
C ASP A 87 6.14 -1.26 37.82
N GLY A 88 6.13 -2.03 36.72
CA GLY A 88 5.70 -3.43 36.69
C GLY A 88 4.19 -3.67 36.63
N SER A 89 3.36 -2.65 36.82
CA SER A 89 1.89 -2.75 36.78
C SER A 89 1.36 -2.44 35.38
N GLU A 90 0.47 -3.28 34.85
CA GLU A 90 -0.17 -3.05 33.53
C GLU A 90 -1.09 -1.81 33.57
N VAL A 91 -0.92 -0.92 32.60
CA VAL A 91 -1.70 0.33 32.49
C VAL A 91 -2.56 0.38 31.23
N ALA A 92 -2.21 -0.36 30.19
CA ALA A 92 -3.01 -0.44 28.95
C ALA A 92 -2.65 -1.67 28.12
N THR A 93 -3.66 -2.19 27.41
CA THR A 93 -3.50 -3.12 26.28
C THR A 93 -4.24 -2.55 25.08
N PHE A 94 -3.59 -2.51 23.92
CA PHE A 94 -4.14 -1.86 22.72
C PHE A 94 -3.62 -2.53 21.45
N THR A 95 -4.38 -2.39 20.38
CA THR A 95 -4.02 -2.87 19.04
C THR A 95 -3.76 -1.69 18.12
N VAL A 96 -2.70 -1.77 17.33
CA VAL A 96 -2.35 -0.77 16.32
C VAL A 96 -2.35 -1.43 14.96
N ILE A 97 -3.00 -0.79 14.00
CA ILE A 97 -2.99 -1.18 12.60
C ILE A 97 -2.17 -0.18 11.78
N ASN A 98 -1.67 -0.62 10.62
CA ASN A 98 -0.95 0.27 9.72
C ASN A 98 -1.86 1.44 9.28
N GLY A 99 -1.27 2.60 9.07
CA GLY A 99 -1.94 3.82 8.64
C GLY A 99 -1.24 5.06 9.20
N GLY A 100 -0.72 5.91 8.31
CA GLY A 100 0.05 7.12 8.67
C GLY A 100 -0.80 8.35 8.97
N VAL A 101 -2.12 8.28 8.76
CA VAL A 101 -3.01 9.42 8.94
C VAL A 101 -3.07 9.85 10.41
N ARG A 102 -2.88 11.17 10.67
CA ARG A 102 -2.82 11.71 12.03
C ARG A 102 -4.18 12.03 12.64
N LYS A 103 -5.17 12.33 11.80
CA LYS A 103 -6.51 12.72 12.26
C LYS A 103 -7.56 11.98 11.45
N ILE A 104 -8.48 11.36 12.15
CA ILE A 104 -9.70 10.75 11.62
C ILE A 104 -10.89 11.38 12.31
N SER A 105 -12.07 11.33 11.68
CA SER A 105 -13.27 12.04 12.16
C SER A 105 -13.94 11.39 13.37
N SER A 106 -13.59 10.14 13.67
CA SER A 106 -14.19 9.34 14.75
C SER A 106 -13.13 8.48 15.43
N SER A 107 -13.49 7.58 16.32
CA SER A 107 -12.58 6.56 16.83
C SER A 107 -12.08 5.66 15.69
N ALA A 108 -10.89 5.08 15.83
CA ALA A 108 -10.35 4.17 14.82
C ALA A 108 -11.28 2.97 14.56
N SER A 109 -11.96 2.47 15.59
CA SER A 109 -12.93 1.38 15.47
C SER A 109 -14.14 1.76 14.63
N GLU A 110 -14.75 2.93 14.87
CA GLU A 110 -15.88 3.42 14.08
C GLU A 110 -15.47 3.75 12.65
N PHE A 111 -14.29 4.37 12.49
CA PHE A 111 -13.75 4.68 11.17
C PHE A 111 -13.54 3.41 10.34
N CYS A 112 -12.82 2.41 10.87
CA CYS A 112 -12.56 1.16 10.18
C CYS A 112 -13.83 0.36 9.88
N LYS A 113 -14.84 0.42 10.77
CA LYS A 113 -16.13 -0.22 10.54
C LYS A 113 -16.87 0.36 9.33
N ALA A 114 -16.82 1.68 9.15
CA ALA A 114 -17.60 2.41 8.16
C ALA A 114 -16.87 2.64 6.83
N ASN A 115 -15.57 2.39 6.76
CA ASN A 115 -14.76 2.79 5.62
C ASN A 115 -13.85 1.68 5.13
N TRP A 116 -13.65 1.64 3.82
CA TRP A 116 -12.50 1.00 3.21
C TRP A 116 -11.22 1.76 3.58
N LEU A 117 -10.10 1.06 3.68
CA LEU A 117 -8.80 1.68 3.95
C LEU A 117 -8.16 2.18 2.64
N THR A 118 -8.82 3.12 2.01
CA THR A 118 -8.40 3.72 0.74
C THR A 118 -8.92 5.16 0.58
N TRP A 119 -8.19 5.98 -0.14
CA TRP A 119 -8.59 7.30 -0.60
C TRP A 119 -8.99 7.32 -2.08
N GLN A 120 -9.03 6.16 -2.74
CA GLN A 120 -9.43 6.10 -4.15
C GLN A 120 -10.85 6.67 -4.36
N PRO A 121 -11.14 7.21 -5.54
CA PRO A 121 -12.48 7.68 -5.87
C PRO A 121 -13.53 6.57 -5.70
N GLN A 122 -14.69 6.90 -5.11
CA GLN A 122 -15.78 5.92 -4.90
C GLN A 122 -16.27 5.26 -6.19
N THR A 123 -16.17 5.96 -7.33
CA THR A 123 -16.37 5.39 -8.66
C THR A 123 -15.05 5.46 -9.40
N LYS A 124 -14.52 4.30 -9.72
CA LYS A 124 -13.21 4.15 -10.36
C LYS A 124 -13.35 3.43 -11.70
N PRO A 125 -12.95 4.06 -12.81
CA PRO A 125 -12.80 3.36 -14.07
C PRO A 125 -11.59 2.42 -13.98
N VAL A 126 -11.74 1.19 -14.46
CA VAL A 126 -10.70 0.15 -14.40
C VAL A 126 -10.68 -0.67 -15.69
N LEU A 127 -9.54 -1.24 -16.00
CA LEU A 127 -9.38 -2.13 -17.15
C LEU A 127 -9.69 -3.58 -16.74
N TRP A 128 -10.10 -4.40 -17.71
CA TRP A 128 -10.43 -5.80 -17.50
C TRP A 128 -9.30 -6.59 -16.81
N ASN A 129 -8.07 -6.40 -17.28
CA ASN A 129 -6.90 -7.12 -16.77
C ASN A 129 -6.06 -6.33 -15.75
N SER A 130 -6.46 -5.12 -15.36
CA SER A 130 -5.74 -4.36 -14.35
C SER A 130 -5.96 -4.98 -12.97
N PRO A 131 -4.91 -5.32 -12.23
CA PRO A 131 -5.05 -5.73 -10.84
C PRO A 131 -5.63 -4.60 -10.01
N GLU A 132 -6.66 -4.91 -9.21
CA GLU A 132 -7.30 -3.97 -8.30
C GLU A 132 -7.36 -4.57 -6.90
N PHE A 133 -7.00 -3.76 -5.91
CA PHE A 133 -7.02 -4.17 -4.52
C PHE A 133 -7.94 -3.30 -3.69
N LEU A 134 -8.55 -3.92 -2.67
CA LEU A 134 -9.40 -3.22 -1.71
C LEU A 134 -9.15 -3.81 -0.32
N THR A 135 -8.81 -2.94 0.63
CA THR A 135 -8.41 -3.35 1.97
C THR A 135 -9.46 -2.96 3.01
N TYR A 136 -9.77 -3.89 3.90
CA TYR A 136 -10.72 -3.67 4.99
C TYR A 136 -10.20 -4.28 6.31
N TYR A 137 -10.47 -3.57 7.40
CA TYR A 137 -10.24 -4.07 8.76
C TYR A 137 -11.56 -4.38 9.44
N PHE A 138 -11.77 -5.64 9.78
CA PHE A 138 -13.00 -6.13 10.39
C PHE A 138 -13.03 -5.80 11.89
N THR A 139 -13.84 -4.86 12.31
CA THR A 139 -14.06 -4.58 13.73
C THR A 139 -15.08 -5.55 14.36
N THR A 140 -15.90 -6.17 13.54
CA THR A 140 -16.90 -7.20 13.88
C THR A 140 -16.92 -8.23 12.76
N SER A 141 -17.55 -9.40 13.00
CA SER A 141 -17.80 -10.37 11.92
C SER A 141 -18.71 -9.74 10.85
N ALA A 142 -18.27 -9.81 9.59
CA ALA A 142 -18.92 -9.17 8.47
C ALA A 142 -18.55 -9.86 7.15
N LYS A 143 -19.24 -9.50 6.06
CA LYS A 143 -19.05 -10.05 4.73
C LYS A 143 -18.73 -8.96 3.73
N ILE A 144 -17.83 -9.24 2.81
CA ILE A 144 -17.57 -8.39 1.65
C ILE A 144 -18.38 -8.93 0.49
N ILE A 145 -19.23 -8.08 -0.09
CA ILE A 145 -20.20 -8.43 -1.13
C ILE A 145 -19.85 -7.68 -2.41
N ALA A 146 -19.89 -8.40 -3.53
CA ALA A 146 -19.95 -7.82 -4.87
C ALA A 146 -21.41 -7.83 -5.37
N LYS A 147 -21.86 -6.72 -5.94
CA LYS A 147 -23.15 -6.59 -6.62
C LYS A 147 -22.92 -6.33 -8.09
N PHE A 148 -23.52 -7.17 -8.92
CA PHE A 148 -23.49 -7.09 -10.38
C PHE A 148 -24.79 -6.52 -10.92
N TYR A 149 -24.72 -5.94 -12.10
CA TYR A 149 -25.83 -5.35 -12.83
C TYR A 149 -25.92 -6.02 -14.20
N HIS A 150 -27.01 -6.71 -14.46
CA HIS A 150 -27.25 -7.43 -15.70
C HIS A 150 -27.90 -6.54 -16.75
N THR A 151 -27.71 -6.87 -18.02
CA THR A 151 -28.27 -6.11 -19.16
C THR A 151 -29.78 -6.21 -19.27
N ASP A 152 -30.43 -7.13 -18.54
CA ASP A 152 -31.87 -7.24 -18.38
C ASP A 152 -32.43 -6.43 -17.20
N ASP A 153 -31.62 -5.51 -16.63
CA ASP A 153 -31.93 -4.67 -15.47
C ASP A 153 -32.09 -5.44 -14.14
N THR A 154 -31.77 -6.72 -14.10
CA THR A 154 -31.69 -7.47 -12.84
C THR A 154 -30.35 -7.27 -12.13
N THR A 155 -30.27 -7.67 -10.88
CA THR A 155 -29.01 -7.57 -10.11
C THR A 155 -28.76 -8.86 -9.33
N GLU A 156 -27.49 -9.19 -9.18
CA GLU A 156 -27.01 -10.32 -8.41
C GLU A 156 -26.02 -9.86 -7.35
N THR A 157 -25.96 -10.57 -6.23
CA THR A 157 -24.95 -10.34 -5.18
C THR A 157 -24.20 -11.62 -4.88
N VAL A 158 -22.87 -11.51 -4.77
CA VAL A 158 -21.98 -12.63 -4.47
C VAL A 158 -21.10 -12.26 -3.28
N GLU A 159 -20.95 -13.18 -2.34
CA GLU A 159 -20.02 -13.03 -1.22
C GLU A 159 -18.58 -13.26 -1.72
N LEU A 160 -17.72 -12.25 -1.59
CA LEU A 160 -16.30 -12.33 -1.94
C LEU A 160 -15.46 -12.86 -0.77
N TYR A 161 -15.83 -12.50 0.46
CA TYR A 161 -15.11 -12.86 1.65
C TYR A 161 -15.97 -12.72 2.90
N SER A 162 -15.79 -13.64 3.86
CA SER A 162 -16.38 -13.55 5.20
C SER A 162 -15.25 -13.45 6.22
N GLY A 163 -15.22 -12.36 6.98
CA GLY A 163 -14.18 -12.07 7.97
C GLY A 163 -14.68 -12.06 9.40
N ALA A 164 -13.83 -12.45 10.33
CA ALA A 164 -14.04 -12.34 11.75
C ALA A 164 -13.53 -11.01 12.31
N ALA A 165 -13.96 -10.65 13.51
CA ALA A 165 -13.43 -9.48 14.21
C ALA A 165 -11.90 -9.53 14.29
N SER A 166 -11.26 -8.41 14.06
CA SER A 166 -9.82 -8.21 13.99
C SER A 166 -9.12 -8.76 12.74
N ASP A 167 -9.83 -9.30 11.75
CA ASP A 167 -9.22 -9.61 10.47
C ASP A 167 -8.83 -8.32 9.74
N TYR A 168 -7.64 -8.32 9.14
CA TYR A 168 -7.14 -7.26 8.29
C TYR A 168 -6.86 -7.87 6.93
N VAL A 169 -7.67 -7.56 5.92
CA VAL A 169 -7.67 -8.30 4.66
C VAL A 169 -7.57 -7.35 3.48
N THR A 170 -6.69 -7.67 2.54
CA THR A 170 -6.62 -7.06 1.22
C THR A 170 -7.16 -8.05 0.19
N LEU A 171 -8.26 -7.67 -0.47
CA LEU A 171 -8.88 -8.45 -1.53
C LEU A 171 -8.38 -8.01 -2.90
N ASN A 172 -8.11 -8.97 -3.77
CA ASN A 172 -7.97 -8.73 -5.19
C ASN A 172 -9.37 -8.66 -5.80
N VAL A 173 -9.77 -7.45 -6.17
CA VAL A 173 -11.10 -7.13 -6.72
C VAL A 173 -11.04 -6.78 -8.21
N SER A 174 -10.01 -7.26 -8.93
CA SER A 174 -9.88 -7.11 -10.38
C SER A 174 -11.12 -7.59 -11.10
N LEU A 175 -11.60 -6.84 -12.11
CA LEU A 175 -12.87 -7.17 -12.78
C LEU A 175 -12.88 -8.56 -13.42
N ASN A 176 -11.77 -8.98 -14.06
CA ASN A 176 -11.63 -10.30 -14.63
C ASN A 176 -11.74 -11.46 -13.62
N ARG A 177 -11.56 -11.18 -12.31
CA ARG A 177 -11.73 -12.15 -11.24
C ARG A 177 -13.10 -12.12 -10.61
N VAL A 178 -13.64 -10.90 -10.43
CA VAL A 178 -14.89 -10.71 -9.69
C VAL A 178 -16.09 -10.97 -10.61
N MET A 179 -16.07 -10.49 -11.85
CA MET A 179 -17.21 -10.64 -12.77
C MET A 179 -17.47 -12.09 -13.20
N VAL A 180 -16.45 -12.96 -13.20
CA VAL A 180 -16.64 -14.40 -13.49
C VAL A 180 -17.31 -15.16 -12.35
N LEU A 181 -17.56 -14.54 -11.21
CA LEU A 181 -18.31 -15.13 -10.11
C LEU A 181 -19.83 -14.96 -10.27
N SER A 182 -20.27 -14.09 -11.21
CA SER A 182 -21.69 -13.96 -11.57
C SER A 182 -22.22 -15.24 -12.17
N THR A 183 -23.51 -15.50 -12.01
CA THR A 183 -24.22 -16.65 -12.58
C THR A 183 -24.50 -16.51 -14.07
N VAL A 184 -24.42 -15.26 -14.60
CA VAL A 184 -24.59 -14.98 -16.03
C VAL A 184 -23.22 -14.79 -16.70
N SER A 185 -23.20 -14.80 -18.02
CA SER A 185 -21.99 -14.57 -18.79
C SER A 185 -21.54 -13.09 -18.65
N VAL A 186 -20.24 -12.83 -18.83
CA VAL A 186 -19.68 -11.48 -18.70
C VAL A 186 -20.29 -10.50 -19.73
N GLU A 187 -20.69 -11.00 -20.90
CA GLU A 187 -21.34 -10.22 -21.96
C GLU A 187 -22.75 -9.75 -21.56
N GLU A 188 -23.36 -10.42 -20.59
CA GLU A 188 -24.69 -10.04 -20.07
C GLU A 188 -24.61 -9.07 -18.87
N LEU A 189 -23.39 -8.61 -18.52
CA LEU A 189 -23.14 -7.63 -17.46
C LEU A 189 -22.89 -6.24 -18.04
N TYR A 190 -23.38 -5.20 -17.33
CA TYR A 190 -23.11 -3.79 -17.69
C TYR A 190 -21.65 -3.35 -17.49
N GLY A 191 -20.76 -4.25 -17.02
CA GLY A 191 -19.38 -3.87 -16.70
C GLY A 191 -19.24 -2.97 -15.46
N ILE A 192 -20.24 -2.98 -14.59
CA ILE A 192 -20.27 -2.25 -13.32
C ILE A 192 -20.31 -3.26 -12.17
N VAL A 193 -19.43 -3.07 -11.20
CA VAL A 193 -19.39 -3.87 -9.98
C VAL A 193 -19.35 -2.94 -8.78
N ASP A 194 -20.31 -3.10 -7.87
CA ASP A 194 -20.36 -2.42 -6.58
C ASP A 194 -19.86 -3.33 -5.48
N ILE A 195 -18.87 -2.91 -4.72
CA ILE A 195 -18.33 -3.67 -3.61
C ILE A 195 -18.56 -2.92 -2.30
N TYR A 196 -19.09 -3.62 -1.31
CA TYR A 196 -19.38 -3.09 0.01
C TYR A 196 -19.27 -4.17 1.08
N VAL A 197 -19.23 -3.76 2.34
CA VAL A 197 -19.26 -4.65 3.50
C VAL A 197 -20.63 -4.61 4.14
N GLU A 198 -21.17 -5.77 4.50
CA GLU A 198 -22.39 -5.91 5.29
C GLU A 198 -22.14 -6.75 6.54
N ASP A 199 -22.90 -6.49 7.59
CA ASP A 199 -22.88 -7.31 8.78
C ASP A 199 -23.59 -8.67 8.57
N THR A 200 -23.58 -9.50 9.60
CA THR A 200 -24.25 -10.82 9.57
C THR A 200 -25.76 -10.75 9.41
N SER A 201 -26.36 -9.57 9.57
CA SER A 201 -27.80 -9.31 9.37
C SER A 201 -28.12 -8.74 7.99
N GLY A 202 -27.12 -8.54 7.12
CA GLY A 202 -27.26 -7.96 5.79
C GLY A 202 -27.33 -6.42 5.80
N ILE A 203 -26.99 -5.77 6.91
CA ILE A 203 -26.95 -4.30 6.99
C ILE A 203 -25.59 -3.83 6.47
N ARG A 204 -25.62 -2.96 5.45
CA ARG A 204 -24.39 -2.38 4.88
C ARG A 204 -23.68 -1.50 5.89
N LEU A 205 -22.38 -1.78 6.06
CA LEU A 205 -21.48 -1.07 6.98
C LEU A 205 -20.72 0.05 6.28
N THR A 206 -20.18 -0.19 5.05
CA THR A 206 -19.32 0.76 4.35
C THR A 206 -20.07 1.52 3.25
N TYR A 207 -19.43 2.58 2.75
CA TYR A 207 -19.82 3.13 1.45
C TYR A 207 -19.56 2.11 0.33
N ILE A 208 -20.23 2.30 -0.81
CA ILE A 208 -20.04 1.46 -2.00
C ILE A 208 -18.78 1.94 -2.73
N GLN A 209 -17.86 1.01 -2.96
CA GLN A 209 -16.78 1.19 -3.93
C GLN A 209 -17.26 0.64 -5.26
N ARG A 210 -17.41 1.52 -6.26
CA ARG A 210 -17.87 1.15 -7.60
C ARG A 210 -16.71 1.08 -8.57
N TYR A 211 -16.60 -0.04 -9.25
CA TYR A 211 -15.69 -0.23 -10.39
C TYR A 211 -16.49 -0.25 -11.70
N VAL A 212 -15.99 0.49 -12.69
CA VAL A 212 -16.63 0.59 -14.01
C VAL A 212 -15.61 0.17 -15.05
N LEU A 213 -15.98 -0.85 -15.83
CA LEU A 213 -15.14 -1.33 -16.92
C LEU A 213 -14.94 -0.24 -17.94
N GLN A 214 -13.67 0.09 -18.20
CA GLN A 214 -13.26 1.01 -19.23
C GLN A 214 -12.84 0.23 -20.48
N SER A 215 -13.05 0.84 -21.66
CA SER A 215 -12.58 0.26 -22.92
C SER A 215 -11.09 -0.04 -22.86
N ALA A 216 -10.71 -1.20 -23.40
CA ALA A 216 -9.33 -1.64 -23.39
C ALA A 216 -8.44 -0.65 -24.19
N THR A 217 -7.30 -0.33 -23.60
CA THR A 217 -6.16 0.27 -24.27
C THR A 217 -4.98 -0.66 -24.03
N ASP A 218 -4.19 -0.92 -25.07
CA ASP A 218 -3.07 -1.87 -24.98
C ASP A 218 -1.84 -1.27 -24.26
N ASP A 219 -1.84 0.05 -24.05
CA ASP A 219 -0.71 0.76 -23.48
C ASP A 219 -1.12 1.40 -22.14
N TYR A 220 -0.84 0.70 -21.06
CA TYR A 220 -1.04 1.19 -19.70
C TYR A 220 0.00 0.63 -18.74
N HIS A 221 0.23 1.36 -17.65
CA HIS A 221 1.19 0.97 -16.61
C HIS A 221 0.51 0.99 -15.25
N THR A 222 0.69 -0.09 -14.50
CA THR A 222 0.06 -0.26 -13.17
C THR A 222 1.08 -0.06 -12.06
N TYR A 223 0.68 0.73 -11.09
CA TYR A 223 1.45 1.02 -9.87
C TYR A 223 0.59 0.72 -8.64
N PHE A 224 1.26 0.35 -7.57
CA PHE A 224 0.64 0.07 -6.28
C PHE A 224 1.36 0.83 -5.19
N CYS A 225 0.64 1.19 -4.15
CA CYS A 225 1.26 1.74 -2.95
C CYS A 225 0.49 1.35 -1.69
N VAL A 226 1.17 1.38 -0.56
CA VAL A 226 0.52 1.41 0.74
C VAL A 226 0.09 2.85 1.00
N ASN A 227 -1.22 3.10 1.02
CA ASN A 227 -1.76 4.44 1.25
C ASN A 227 -1.69 4.87 2.73
N SER A 228 -2.01 6.11 3.02
CA SER A 228 -1.94 6.67 4.37
C SER A 228 -2.93 6.06 5.36
N LEU A 229 -3.92 5.28 4.91
CA LEU A 229 -4.81 4.49 5.76
C LEU A 229 -4.31 3.05 6.00
N GLY A 230 -3.19 2.67 5.37
CA GLY A 230 -2.55 1.36 5.52
C GLY A 230 -3.04 0.29 4.56
N GLY A 231 -4.01 0.61 3.70
CA GLY A 231 -4.47 -0.27 2.62
C GLY A 231 -3.59 -0.17 1.38
N ILE A 232 -3.86 -1.03 0.40
CA ILE A 232 -3.17 -1.01 -0.89
C ILE A 232 -4.07 -0.39 -1.94
N ASP A 233 -3.57 0.65 -2.58
CA ASP A 233 -4.21 1.34 -3.71
C ASP A 233 -3.52 0.98 -5.01
N THR A 234 -4.31 0.87 -6.09
CA THR A 234 -3.85 0.60 -7.45
C THR A 234 -4.04 1.84 -8.32
N PHE A 235 -2.99 2.22 -9.04
CA PHE A 235 -2.99 3.31 -10.02
C PHE A 235 -2.72 2.75 -11.41
N THR A 236 -3.52 3.14 -12.38
CA THR A 236 -3.32 2.79 -13.79
C THR A 236 -3.10 4.07 -14.59
N PHE A 237 -1.95 4.17 -15.25
CA PHE A 237 -1.57 5.33 -16.03
C PHE A 237 -1.49 4.97 -17.51
N PHE A 238 -1.98 5.88 -18.35
CA PHE A 238 -2.02 5.75 -19.81
C PHE A 238 -0.95 6.59 -20.51
N GLY A 239 -0.16 7.35 -19.75
CA GLY A 239 0.95 8.13 -20.29
C GLY A 239 2.19 7.27 -20.53
N ALA A 240 3.08 7.76 -21.38
CA ALA A 240 4.29 7.06 -21.76
C ALA A 240 5.22 6.81 -20.56
N ARG A 241 5.84 5.64 -20.54
CA ARG A 241 6.95 5.30 -19.66
C ARG A 241 8.23 5.23 -20.48
N THR A 242 9.26 5.95 -20.04
CA THR A 242 10.58 5.94 -20.66
C THR A 242 11.62 5.42 -19.67
N SER A 243 12.64 4.75 -20.16
CA SER A 243 13.76 4.32 -19.34
C SER A 243 15.06 4.98 -19.82
N SER A 244 15.91 5.33 -18.88
CA SER A 244 17.28 5.82 -19.10
C SER A 244 18.23 5.07 -18.21
N MET A 245 19.50 4.99 -18.60
CA MET A 245 20.55 4.38 -17.80
C MET A 245 21.63 5.44 -17.56
N ALA A 246 21.84 5.77 -16.28
CA ALA A 246 22.98 6.56 -15.86
C ALA A 246 24.17 5.62 -15.64
N ILE A 247 25.29 5.88 -16.30
CA ILE A 247 26.50 5.09 -16.14
C ILE A 247 27.59 6.01 -15.63
N GLU A 248 28.06 5.77 -14.41
CA GLU A 248 29.17 6.48 -13.82
C GLU A 248 30.43 5.61 -13.81
N HIS A 249 31.55 6.20 -14.16
CA HIS A 249 32.84 5.52 -14.15
C HIS A 249 33.77 6.17 -13.12
N GLU A 250 34.08 5.45 -12.07
CA GLU A 250 35.21 5.84 -11.22
C GLU A 250 36.52 5.51 -11.95
N SER A 251 37.40 6.49 -12.05
CA SER A 251 38.69 6.30 -12.68
C SER A 251 39.80 6.66 -11.72
N ALA A 252 40.88 5.86 -11.73
CA ALA A 252 42.12 6.18 -11.03
C ALA A 252 43.27 6.28 -12.02
N GLU A 253 44.29 7.04 -11.64
CA GLU A 253 45.53 7.11 -12.39
C GLU A 253 46.53 6.09 -11.81
N ARG A 254 47.05 5.22 -12.68
CA ARG A 254 48.14 4.32 -12.36
C ARG A 254 49.33 4.61 -13.28
N GLY A 255 50.30 5.35 -12.78
CA GLY A 255 51.35 5.95 -13.60
C GLY A 255 50.72 6.98 -14.55
N ASN A 256 51.07 6.92 -15.84
CA ASN A 256 50.54 7.84 -16.85
C ASN A 256 49.26 7.31 -17.56
N LYS A 257 48.58 6.35 -16.97
CA LYS A 257 47.37 5.74 -17.56
C LYS A 257 46.16 5.91 -16.64
N LYS A 258 45.04 6.37 -17.21
CA LYS A 258 43.75 6.41 -16.57
C LYS A 258 43.10 5.04 -16.68
N ILE A 259 42.67 4.46 -15.55
CA ILE A 259 42.08 3.13 -15.46
C ILE A 259 40.69 3.31 -14.86
N SER A 260 39.66 2.73 -15.52
CA SER A 260 38.34 2.62 -14.91
C SER A 260 38.37 1.56 -13.79
N ILE A 261 37.93 1.92 -12.57
CA ILE A 261 37.94 1.04 -11.43
C ILE A 261 36.64 0.28 -11.34
N THR A 262 35.52 0.99 -11.31
CA THR A 262 34.18 0.39 -11.15
C THR A 262 33.20 1.20 -11.98
N PRO A 263 32.59 0.61 -13.00
CA PRO A 263 31.38 1.20 -13.59
C PRO A 263 30.22 0.98 -12.63
N ASP A 264 29.48 2.03 -12.34
CA ASP A 264 28.20 1.97 -11.66
C ASP A 264 27.11 2.36 -12.65
N ALA A 265 26.09 1.55 -12.80
CA ALA A 265 24.99 1.81 -13.72
C ALA A 265 23.68 1.67 -12.97
N GLU A 266 22.87 2.71 -13.03
CA GLU A 266 21.55 2.76 -12.45
C GLU A 266 20.54 2.99 -13.57
N ARG A 267 19.53 2.13 -13.65
CA ARG A 267 18.41 2.32 -14.57
C ARG A 267 17.36 3.14 -13.88
N GLN A 268 16.96 4.22 -14.52
CA GLN A 268 15.87 5.08 -14.06
C GLN A 268 14.73 5.06 -15.06
N TRP A 269 13.51 5.11 -14.57
CA TRP A 269 12.31 5.22 -15.36
C TRP A 269 11.62 6.55 -15.07
N GLN A 270 11.03 7.11 -16.10
CA GLN A 270 10.11 8.22 -15.96
C GLN A 270 8.73 7.78 -16.43
N GLN A 271 7.72 7.97 -15.59
CA GLN A 271 6.32 7.72 -15.90
C GLN A 271 5.57 9.03 -16.03
N ASN A 272 4.88 9.21 -17.15
CA ASN A 272 3.84 10.22 -17.29
C ASN A 272 2.49 9.60 -16.92
N THR A 273 1.68 10.30 -16.11
CA THR A 273 0.39 9.77 -15.66
C THR A 273 -0.67 9.76 -16.75
N GLY A 274 -0.47 10.52 -17.83
CA GLY A 274 -1.56 10.94 -18.70
C GLY A 274 -2.45 11.95 -17.98
N TYR A 275 -3.60 12.25 -18.57
CA TYR A 275 -4.54 13.19 -17.97
C TYR A 275 -5.34 12.56 -16.83
N LEU A 276 -5.32 13.21 -15.68
CA LEU A 276 -6.04 12.81 -14.48
C LEU A 276 -7.09 13.86 -14.14
N GLY A 277 -8.29 13.43 -13.76
CA GLY A 277 -9.27 14.32 -13.17
C GLY A 277 -8.78 14.83 -11.79
N SER A 278 -9.31 15.96 -11.33
CA SER A 278 -8.86 16.63 -10.09
C SER A 278 -8.86 15.71 -8.86
N LYS A 279 -9.88 14.87 -8.69
CA LYS A 279 -9.94 13.89 -7.58
C LYS A 279 -8.84 12.84 -7.65
N SER A 280 -8.55 12.35 -8.85
CA SER A 280 -7.48 11.38 -9.08
C SER A 280 -6.11 12.01 -8.90
N GLY A 281 -5.96 13.30 -9.23
CA GLY A 281 -4.74 14.07 -8.97
C GLY A 281 -4.42 14.20 -7.48
N ILE A 282 -5.43 14.50 -6.64
CA ILE A 282 -5.25 14.54 -5.18
C ILE A 282 -4.90 13.14 -4.64
N TRP A 283 -5.59 12.11 -5.11
CA TRP A 283 -5.31 10.73 -4.71
C TRP A 283 -3.90 10.27 -5.13
N LEU A 284 -3.34 10.79 -6.24
CA LEU A 284 -1.97 10.50 -6.67
C LEU A 284 -0.93 10.85 -5.59
N LEU A 285 -1.22 11.80 -4.69
CA LEU A 285 -0.33 12.12 -3.57
C LEU A 285 -0.10 10.92 -2.64
N GLU A 286 -1.05 9.99 -2.55
CA GLU A 286 -0.88 8.74 -1.78
C GLU A 286 0.23 7.86 -2.37
N LEU A 287 0.29 7.71 -3.71
CA LEU A 287 1.38 7.00 -4.37
C LEU A 287 2.72 7.67 -4.12
N LEU A 288 2.79 8.99 -4.29
CA LEU A 288 4.07 9.72 -4.26
C LEU A 288 4.62 9.91 -2.84
N SER A 289 3.76 9.92 -1.84
CA SER A 289 4.16 10.04 -0.43
C SER A 289 4.29 8.69 0.30
N SER A 290 3.95 7.60 -0.37
CA SER A 290 4.04 6.26 0.22
C SER A 290 5.50 5.86 0.48
N LYS A 291 5.70 5.06 1.52
CA LYS A 291 6.99 4.42 1.82
C LYS A 291 7.19 3.07 1.12
N GLN A 292 6.12 2.50 0.57
CA GLN A 292 6.13 1.20 -0.09
C GLN A 292 5.36 1.31 -1.39
N GLN A 293 6.08 1.20 -2.52
CA GLN A 293 5.49 1.26 -3.85
C GLN A 293 5.97 0.07 -4.69
N TRP A 294 5.12 -0.32 -5.63
CA TRP A 294 5.41 -1.38 -6.60
C TRP A 294 4.89 -0.99 -7.98
N THR A 295 5.44 -1.61 -9.00
CA THR A 295 4.94 -1.53 -10.38
C THR A 295 4.98 -2.90 -11.04
N ILE A 296 4.26 -3.06 -12.13
CA ILE A 296 4.37 -4.24 -12.98
C ILE A 296 5.41 -3.96 -14.08
N LEU A 297 6.46 -4.78 -14.09
CA LEU A 297 7.48 -4.81 -15.13
C LEU A 297 7.63 -6.25 -15.63
N ASN A 298 7.55 -6.45 -16.95
CA ASN A 298 7.72 -7.78 -17.56
C ASN A 298 6.86 -8.87 -16.87
N ALA A 299 5.59 -8.54 -16.60
CA ALA A 299 4.63 -9.38 -15.89
C ALA A 299 4.96 -9.72 -14.41
N ASN A 300 6.03 -9.14 -13.86
CA ASN A 300 6.40 -9.29 -12.46
C ASN A 300 6.03 -8.02 -11.67
N VAL A 301 5.72 -8.21 -10.39
CA VAL A 301 5.55 -7.09 -9.46
C VAL A 301 6.91 -6.76 -8.86
N GLU A 302 7.39 -5.56 -9.16
CA GLU A 302 8.69 -5.08 -8.70
C GLU A 302 8.52 -3.95 -7.69
N SER A 303 9.30 -4.00 -6.62
CA SER A 303 9.37 -2.91 -5.64
C SER A 303 10.17 -1.75 -6.21
N ILE A 304 9.66 -0.54 -6.07
CA ILE A 304 10.27 0.67 -6.62
C ILE A 304 10.54 1.71 -5.54
N VAL A 305 11.48 2.59 -5.83
CA VAL A 305 11.77 3.79 -5.05
C VAL A 305 11.49 4.99 -5.94
N LEU A 306 10.58 5.87 -5.48
CA LEU A 306 10.30 7.11 -6.19
C LEU A 306 11.34 8.15 -5.84
N ASP A 307 11.86 8.81 -6.88
CA ASP A 307 12.69 9.98 -6.70
C ASP A 307 11.84 11.20 -6.31
N ALA A 308 12.49 12.21 -5.73
CA ALA A 308 11.83 13.44 -5.37
C ALA A 308 11.14 14.06 -6.60
N SER A 309 9.82 14.11 -6.58
CA SER A 309 9.01 14.69 -7.64
C SER A 309 8.12 15.80 -7.08
N SER A 310 7.94 16.84 -7.88
CA SER A 310 6.98 17.90 -7.57
C SER A 310 5.78 17.75 -8.51
N ILE A 311 4.58 17.79 -7.94
CA ILE A 311 3.34 17.81 -8.71
C ILE A 311 2.66 19.16 -8.51
N GLN A 312 2.23 19.77 -9.60
CA GLN A 312 1.31 20.87 -9.57
C GLN A 312 -0.09 20.37 -9.93
N ILE A 313 -1.00 20.47 -8.98
CA ILE A 313 -2.42 20.17 -9.18
C ILE A 313 -3.13 21.52 -9.21
N SER A 314 -3.74 21.84 -10.36
CA SER A 314 -4.58 23.04 -10.48
C SER A 314 -6.01 22.71 -10.07
N ASP A 315 -6.59 23.50 -9.20
CA ASP A 315 -8.01 23.43 -8.83
C ASP A 315 -8.94 24.02 -9.90
N LYS A 316 -8.37 24.78 -10.85
CA LYS A 316 -9.09 25.41 -11.96
C LYS A 316 -9.11 24.55 -13.21
N ASP A 317 -8.18 23.62 -13.35
CA ASP A 317 -8.07 22.75 -14.52
C ASP A 317 -8.76 21.42 -14.24
N ASN A 318 -9.67 21.01 -15.11
CA ASN A 318 -10.37 19.73 -14.98
C ASN A 318 -9.46 18.53 -15.28
N LEU A 319 -8.33 18.75 -15.95
CA LEU A 319 -7.37 17.73 -16.34
C LEU A 319 -5.97 18.14 -15.88
N ASN A 320 -5.34 17.29 -15.10
CA ASN A 320 -3.97 17.45 -14.63
C ASN A 320 -3.12 16.32 -15.21
N ALA A 321 -1.86 16.59 -15.51
CA ALA A 321 -0.88 15.58 -15.88
C ALA A 321 0.35 15.75 -15.00
N ALA A 322 0.93 14.65 -14.61
CA ALA A 322 2.14 14.63 -13.80
C ALA A 322 3.16 13.65 -14.37
N SER A 323 4.41 13.84 -14.03
CA SER A 323 5.47 12.87 -14.31
C SER A 323 6.28 12.65 -13.04
N PHE A 324 6.71 11.42 -12.83
CA PHE A 324 7.59 11.07 -11.72
C PHE A 324 8.65 10.09 -12.19
N ASN A 325 9.80 10.10 -11.51
CA ASN A 325 10.90 9.19 -11.77
C ASN A 325 10.95 8.13 -10.68
N PHE A 326 11.40 6.94 -11.05
CA PHE A 326 11.61 5.84 -10.12
C PHE A 326 12.76 4.94 -10.55
N SER A 327 13.33 4.22 -9.59
CA SER A 327 14.28 3.13 -9.78
C SER A 327 13.77 1.86 -9.10
N LEU A 328 14.31 0.69 -9.47
CA LEU A 328 13.98 -0.56 -8.78
C LEU A 328 14.73 -0.62 -7.45
N SER A 329 14.04 -1.02 -6.38
CA SER A 329 14.67 -1.20 -5.06
C SER A 329 15.69 -2.35 -5.02
N SER A 330 15.58 -3.30 -5.95
CA SER A 330 16.46 -4.47 -6.07
C SER A 330 17.54 -4.34 -7.16
N GLU A 331 17.56 -3.23 -7.90
CA GLU A 331 18.54 -3.02 -8.97
C GLU A 331 19.92 -2.77 -8.35
N GLY A 332 20.82 -3.69 -8.61
CA GLY A 332 22.22 -3.59 -8.17
C GLY A 332 23.10 -2.92 -9.20
N LYS A 333 24.41 -2.92 -8.92
CA LYS A 333 25.43 -2.43 -9.84
C LYS A 333 25.40 -3.15 -11.20
N LEU A 334 26.04 -2.60 -12.21
CA LEU A 334 26.03 -3.02 -13.62
C LEU A 334 26.02 -4.55 -13.87
N LEU A 335 26.68 -5.33 -13.02
CA LEU A 335 26.76 -6.79 -13.17
C LEU A 335 25.43 -7.51 -12.84
N ASN A 336 24.51 -6.84 -12.15
CA ASN A 336 23.24 -7.38 -11.71
C ASN A 336 22.04 -6.70 -12.38
N VAL A 337 22.25 -5.89 -13.41
CA VAL A 337 21.17 -5.23 -14.14
C VAL A 337 20.29 -6.28 -14.79
N ILE A 338 19.03 -6.33 -14.38
CA ILE A 338 18.01 -7.18 -15.01
C ILE A 338 17.77 -6.66 -16.43
N ARG A 339 18.02 -7.50 -17.42
CA ARG A 339 17.71 -7.21 -18.82
C ARG A 339 16.46 -7.95 -19.23
N ASP A 340 15.70 -7.36 -20.12
CA ASP A 340 14.58 -8.06 -20.74
C ASP A 340 15.10 -9.29 -21.49
N ILE A 341 14.29 -10.35 -21.49
CA ILE A 341 14.67 -11.62 -22.16
C ILE A 341 15.01 -11.39 -23.62
N ASP A 342 14.34 -10.43 -24.28
CA ASP A 342 14.60 -10.06 -25.68
C ASP A 342 15.92 -9.28 -25.86
N GLU A 343 16.45 -8.66 -24.81
CA GLU A 343 17.73 -7.94 -24.80
C GLU A 343 18.90 -8.83 -24.34
N GLN A 344 18.62 -10.03 -23.81
CA GLN A 344 19.69 -10.93 -23.41
C GLN A 344 20.45 -11.42 -24.64
N PRO A 345 21.80 -11.34 -24.64
CA PRO A 345 22.58 -11.92 -25.72
C PRO A 345 22.26 -13.41 -25.80
N LEU A 346 21.73 -13.84 -26.94
CA LEU A 346 21.50 -15.25 -27.21
C LEU A 346 22.82 -15.99 -26.99
N ILE A 347 22.91 -16.81 -25.95
CA ILE A 347 24.00 -17.76 -25.79
C ILE A 347 23.80 -18.77 -26.91
N LYS A 348 24.56 -18.62 -27.98
CA LYS A 348 24.59 -19.59 -29.07
C LYS A 348 25.23 -20.85 -28.52
N VAL A 349 24.43 -21.81 -28.14
CA VAL A 349 24.91 -23.17 -27.90
C VAL A 349 25.26 -23.72 -29.28
N PRO A 350 26.50 -24.16 -29.52
CA PRO A 350 26.85 -24.77 -30.79
C PRO A 350 25.89 -25.94 -31.05
N SER A 351 25.21 -25.91 -32.19
CA SER A 351 24.39 -27.05 -32.61
C SER A 351 25.28 -28.29 -32.68
N PRO A 352 24.80 -29.46 -32.22
CA PRO A 352 25.53 -30.73 -32.38
C PRO A 352 25.87 -31.04 -33.84
N THR A 353 25.24 -30.36 -34.79
CA THR A 353 25.45 -30.50 -36.24
C THR A 353 26.47 -29.54 -36.84
N GLY A 354 27.12 -28.69 -36.03
CA GLY A 354 28.19 -27.78 -36.50
C GLY A 354 27.73 -26.56 -37.29
N ASP A 355 26.44 -26.29 -37.43
CA ASP A 355 25.93 -25.09 -38.10
C ASP A 355 26.00 -23.89 -37.16
N LEU A 356 26.84 -22.92 -37.50
CA LEU A 356 26.90 -21.60 -36.88
C LEU A 356 25.74 -20.75 -37.45
N PHE A 357 24.71 -20.54 -36.65
CA PHE A 357 23.71 -19.51 -36.97
C PHE A 357 24.29 -18.14 -36.57
N PHE A 358 24.34 -17.23 -37.49
CA PHE A 358 24.67 -15.82 -37.30
C PHE A 358 23.41 -15.02 -36.95
#